data_388ad269a67b0e4b77bda76909572c91
#
_entry.id   388ad269a67b0e4b77bda76909572c91
#
_cell.length_a   1.000
_cell.length_b   1.000
_cell.length_c   1.000
_cell.angle_alpha   90.00
_cell.angle_beta   90.00
_cell.angle_gamma   90.00
#
_symmetry.space_group_name_H-M   'P 1'
#
loop_
_entity.id
_entity.type
_entity.pdbx_description
1 polymer ?
#
loop_
_entity_poly.entity_id
_entity_poly.type
_entity_poly.pdbx_seq_one_letter_code
_entity_poly.pdbx_strand_id
1 'polypeptide(L)'
;PVTGAMWAWLVLAAGLAATSIAARSEWLGIIGGAALLISAGKWALFDTIAMRVAYGAATSVAPLLNWQFAAGIVVLAAMPVHVALLARRVPHAWQLGSAELAPEVLGVVAGMICSVGVLYAVSFEIDRYFASPAGQGWQDPYQAMHTAYSVWWAVFATVMMAIGFIRRRRAPRILSMIVFAGTLAKVFLVDMRNVEAVYRILSFMCLG
;
A
#
# COMPACT_ATOMS: atom_id res chain seq x y z
N PRO A 1 21.53 11.45 0.26
CA PRO A 1 22.12 10.15 0.61
C PRO A 1 21.07 9.06 0.84
N VAL A 2 19.92 9.37 1.47
CA VAL A 2 18.86 8.38 1.79
C VAL A 2 18.24 7.78 0.53
N THR A 3 18.03 8.57 -0.52
CA THR A 3 17.47 8.12 -1.80
C THR A 3 18.37 7.09 -2.50
N GLY A 4 19.70 7.26 -2.45
CA GLY A 4 20.64 6.32 -3.07
C GLY A 4 20.60 4.93 -2.43
N ALA A 5 20.53 4.86 -1.11
CA ALA A 5 20.40 3.59 -0.38
C ALA A 5 19.10 2.86 -0.70
N MET A 6 18.01 3.58 -0.86
CA MET A 6 16.70 3.02 -1.22
C MET A 6 16.73 2.34 -2.59
N TRP A 7 17.30 2.99 -3.60
CA TRP A 7 17.43 2.43 -4.95
C TRP A 7 18.40 1.25 -4.99
N ALA A 8 19.48 1.29 -4.21
CA ALA A 8 20.41 0.16 -4.12
C ALA A 8 19.73 -1.11 -3.57
N TRP A 9 18.90 -0.99 -2.54
CA TRP A 9 18.11 -2.10 -2.02
C TRP A 9 17.10 -2.63 -3.02
N LEU A 10 16.45 -1.74 -3.77
CA LEU A 10 15.49 -2.12 -4.80
C LEU A 10 16.16 -2.87 -5.95
N VAL A 11 17.32 -2.38 -6.43
CA VAL A 11 18.11 -3.04 -7.47
C VAL A 11 18.58 -4.42 -7.02
N LEU A 12 19.06 -4.53 -5.76
CA LEU A 12 19.47 -5.80 -5.17
C LEU A 12 18.30 -6.80 -5.13
N ALA A 13 17.15 -6.38 -4.60
CA ALA A 13 15.96 -7.22 -4.50
C ALA A 13 15.42 -7.64 -5.87
N ALA A 14 15.38 -6.71 -6.83
CA ALA A 14 14.98 -7.01 -8.20
C ALA A 14 15.97 -7.95 -8.91
N GLY A 15 17.27 -7.77 -8.67
CA GLY A 15 18.32 -8.66 -9.17
C GLY A 15 18.18 -10.08 -8.63
N LEU A 16 17.99 -10.23 -7.31
CA LEU A 16 17.75 -11.54 -6.68
C LEU A 16 16.46 -12.20 -7.19
N ALA A 17 15.39 -11.43 -7.37
CA ALA A 17 14.14 -11.93 -7.93
C ALA A 17 14.32 -12.38 -9.40
N ALA A 18 15.03 -11.62 -10.21
CA ALA A 18 15.31 -11.96 -11.60
C ALA A 18 16.19 -13.20 -11.74
N THR A 19 17.25 -13.31 -10.93
CA THR A 19 18.14 -14.50 -10.93
C THR A 19 17.39 -15.75 -10.49
N SER A 20 16.49 -15.66 -9.54
CA SER A 20 15.67 -16.78 -9.08
C SER A 20 14.77 -17.33 -10.20
N ILE A 21 14.18 -16.44 -10.99
CA ILE A 21 13.34 -16.80 -12.13
C ILE A 21 14.18 -17.43 -13.25
N ALA A 22 15.38 -16.90 -13.51
CA ALA A 22 16.30 -17.41 -14.53
C ALA A 22 16.84 -18.79 -14.16
N ALA A 23 17.25 -19.00 -12.91
CA ALA A 23 17.79 -20.26 -12.41
C ALA A 23 16.74 -21.35 -12.19
N ARG A 24 15.44 -21.04 -12.27
CA ARG A 24 14.33 -21.97 -12.01
C ARG A 24 14.44 -22.70 -10.66
N SER A 25 15.02 -22.05 -9.68
CA SER A 25 15.26 -22.62 -8.35
C SER A 25 14.20 -22.15 -7.35
N GLU A 26 13.58 -23.07 -6.66
CA GLU A 26 12.58 -22.79 -5.61
C GLU A 26 13.20 -21.98 -4.47
N TRP A 27 14.38 -22.39 -4.01
CA TRP A 27 15.09 -21.73 -2.92
C TRP A 27 15.48 -20.28 -3.25
N LEU A 28 15.99 -20.06 -4.46
CA LEU A 28 16.28 -18.70 -4.92
C LEU A 28 14.99 -17.88 -5.07
N GLY A 29 13.87 -18.53 -5.42
CA GLY A 29 12.56 -17.91 -5.48
C GLY A 29 12.10 -17.39 -4.12
N ILE A 30 12.26 -18.20 -3.08
CA ILE A 30 11.94 -17.83 -1.69
C ILE A 30 12.83 -16.67 -1.24
N ILE A 31 14.13 -16.74 -1.49
CA ILE A 31 15.09 -15.69 -1.15
C ILE A 31 14.76 -14.39 -1.88
N GLY A 32 14.44 -14.43 -3.17
CA GLY A 32 14.04 -13.26 -3.96
C GLY A 32 12.73 -12.63 -3.45
N GLY A 33 11.75 -13.45 -3.11
CA GLY A 33 10.49 -13.01 -2.49
C GLY A 33 10.71 -12.37 -1.12
N ALA A 34 11.53 -12.99 -0.27
CA ALA A 34 11.91 -12.44 1.04
C ALA A 34 12.65 -11.10 0.90
N ALA A 35 13.56 -10.97 -0.05
CA ALA A 35 14.27 -9.71 -0.32
C ALA A 35 13.31 -8.59 -0.76
N LEU A 36 12.30 -8.90 -1.58
CA LEU A 36 11.25 -7.94 -1.96
C LEU A 36 10.39 -7.53 -0.76
N LEU A 37 10.02 -8.48 0.12
CA LEU A 37 9.28 -8.20 1.35
C LEU A 37 10.07 -7.30 2.30
N ILE A 38 11.36 -7.60 2.50
CA ILE A 38 12.25 -6.78 3.33
C ILE A 38 12.39 -5.37 2.74
N SER A 39 12.53 -5.27 1.42
CA SER A 39 12.61 -3.97 0.73
C SER A 39 11.32 -3.17 0.86
N ALA A 40 10.15 -3.81 0.76
CA ALA A 40 8.86 -3.17 0.98
C ALA A 40 8.70 -2.71 2.44
N GLY A 41 9.08 -3.56 3.40
CA GLY A 41 9.06 -3.22 4.82
C GLY A 41 10.02 -2.07 5.17
N LYS A 42 11.25 -2.11 4.64
CA LYS A 42 12.20 -1.01 4.78
C LYS A 42 11.65 0.29 4.22
N TRP A 43 11.12 0.26 3.00
CA TRP A 43 10.51 1.42 2.39
C TRP A 43 9.35 1.96 3.24
N ALA A 44 8.43 1.11 3.67
CA ALA A 44 7.26 1.52 4.42
C ALA A 44 7.57 2.05 5.82
N LEU A 45 8.52 1.46 6.54
CA LEU A 45 8.79 1.78 7.95
C LEU A 45 9.94 2.79 8.13
N PHE A 46 10.98 2.68 7.32
CA PHE A 46 12.18 3.52 7.50
C PHE A 46 12.24 4.68 6.51
N ASP A 47 12.06 4.41 5.22
CA ASP A 47 12.26 5.45 4.21
C ASP A 47 11.13 6.48 4.24
N THR A 48 9.88 6.06 4.52
CA THR A 48 8.74 6.99 4.66
C THR A 48 8.86 7.84 5.92
N ILE A 49 9.22 7.25 7.06
CA ILE A 49 9.37 7.99 8.33
C ILE A 49 10.58 8.94 8.28
N ALA A 50 11.73 8.47 7.80
CA ALA A 50 12.92 9.30 7.65
C ALA A 50 12.68 10.49 6.71
N MET A 51 11.89 10.30 5.66
CA MET A 51 11.54 11.34 4.73
C MET A 51 10.54 12.34 5.32
N ARG A 52 9.60 11.91 6.16
CA ARG A 52 8.70 12.85 6.87
C ARG A 52 9.47 13.87 7.68
N VAL A 53 10.54 13.43 8.36
CA VAL A 53 11.42 14.29 9.14
C VAL A 53 12.24 15.20 8.22
N ALA A 54 12.75 14.69 7.11
CA ALA A 54 13.59 15.46 6.18
C ALA A 54 12.81 16.45 5.32
N TYR A 55 11.56 16.15 4.96
CA TYR A 55 10.74 16.98 4.07
C TYR A 55 9.86 18.03 4.77
N GLY A 56 9.72 17.99 6.08
CA GLY A 56 9.15 19.11 6.85
C GLY A 56 9.90 20.43 6.65
N ALA A 57 11.12 20.34 6.07
CA ALA A 57 11.96 21.50 5.73
C ALA A 57 12.07 21.78 4.21
N ALA A 58 11.54 20.94 3.33
CA ALA A 58 11.78 21.04 1.89
C ALA A 58 10.55 21.55 1.11
N THR A 59 10.73 22.62 0.40
CA THR A 59 9.72 23.54 -0.11
C THR A 59 8.97 23.14 -1.38
N SER A 60 9.26 22.03 -2.07
CA SER A 60 8.55 21.72 -3.32
C SER A 60 8.70 20.28 -3.79
N VAL A 61 7.98 19.35 -3.21
CA VAL A 61 7.88 18.02 -3.82
C VAL A 61 6.44 17.77 -4.23
N ALA A 62 6.21 17.63 -5.55
CA ALA A 62 4.88 17.34 -6.07
C ALA A 62 4.36 16.02 -5.48
N PRO A 63 3.13 15.97 -4.93
CA PRO A 63 2.52 14.73 -4.47
C PRO A 63 2.50 13.70 -5.60
N LEU A 64 2.75 12.42 -5.28
CA LEU A 64 2.78 11.28 -6.20
C LEU A 64 3.93 11.31 -7.25
N LEU A 65 4.49 12.47 -7.55
CA LEU A 65 5.56 12.65 -8.54
C LEU A 65 6.94 12.78 -7.87
N ASN A 66 7.28 11.83 -7.04
CA ASN A 66 8.58 11.81 -6.36
C ASN A 66 9.20 10.41 -6.41
N TRP A 67 10.53 10.40 -6.34
CA TRP A 67 11.33 9.18 -6.45
C TRP A 67 11.03 8.14 -5.36
N GLN A 68 10.59 8.57 -4.19
CA GLN A 68 10.25 7.68 -3.09
C GLN A 68 8.92 6.96 -3.35
N PHE A 69 7.90 7.68 -3.79
CA PHE A 69 6.62 7.09 -4.18
C PHE A 69 6.84 6.12 -5.36
N ALA A 70 7.59 6.55 -6.38
CA ALA A 70 7.93 5.70 -7.52
C ALA A 70 8.62 4.39 -7.09
N ALA A 71 9.62 4.47 -6.21
CA ALA A 71 10.31 3.28 -5.71
C ALA A 71 9.39 2.36 -4.92
N GLY A 72 8.52 2.90 -4.06
CA GLY A 72 7.51 2.12 -3.33
C GLY A 72 6.57 1.38 -4.27
N ILE A 73 6.04 2.05 -5.27
CA ILE A 73 5.15 1.44 -6.27
C ILE A 73 5.88 0.34 -7.05
N VAL A 74 7.14 0.56 -7.44
CA VAL A 74 7.96 -0.46 -8.13
C VAL A 74 8.15 -1.70 -7.26
N VAL A 75 8.53 -1.54 -5.97
CA VAL A 75 8.69 -2.66 -5.03
C VAL A 75 7.37 -3.42 -4.85
N LEU A 76 6.27 -2.70 -4.61
CA LEU A 76 4.95 -3.29 -4.41
C LEU A 76 4.46 -4.04 -5.65
N ALA A 77 4.69 -3.51 -6.85
CA ALA A 77 4.33 -4.16 -8.10
C ALA A 77 5.22 -5.37 -8.42
N ALA A 78 6.50 -5.32 -8.04
CA ALA A 78 7.44 -6.41 -8.26
C ALA A 78 7.05 -7.70 -7.52
N MET A 79 6.42 -7.60 -6.34
CA MET A 79 6.02 -8.77 -5.54
C MET A 79 5.02 -9.70 -6.25
N PRO A 80 3.83 -9.24 -6.66
CA PRO A 80 2.87 -10.11 -7.35
C PRO A 80 3.40 -10.56 -8.72
N VAL A 81 4.20 -9.74 -9.40
CA VAL A 81 4.86 -10.13 -10.67
C VAL A 81 5.86 -11.25 -10.43
N HIS A 82 6.71 -11.15 -9.39
CA HIS A 82 7.66 -12.19 -9.02
C HIS A 82 6.96 -13.51 -8.73
N VAL A 83 5.92 -13.49 -7.88
CA VAL A 83 5.15 -14.70 -7.54
C VAL A 83 4.48 -15.30 -8.80
N ALA A 84 3.90 -14.47 -9.68
CA ALA A 84 3.25 -14.94 -10.90
C ALA A 84 4.25 -15.56 -11.89
N LEU A 85 5.43 -14.98 -12.04
CA LEU A 85 6.48 -15.51 -12.92
C LEU A 85 7.07 -16.80 -12.36
N LEU A 86 7.27 -16.86 -11.06
CA LEU A 86 7.81 -18.03 -10.39
C LEU A 86 6.82 -19.20 -10.44
N ALA A 87 5.53 -18.95 -10.21
CA ALA A 87 4.47 -19.95 -10.35
C ALA A 87 4.37 -20.56 -11.76
N ARG A 88 4.69 -19.78 -12.80
CA ARG A 88 4.75 -20.27 -14.20
C ARG A 88 5.99 -21.12 -14.49
N ARG A 89 7.09 -20.89 -13.79
CA ARG A 89 8.40 -21.53 -14.02
C ARG A 89 8.63 -22.73 -13.14
N VAL A 90 8.03 -22.75 -11.96
CA VAL A 90 8.12 -23.79 -10.94
C VAL A 90 6.70 -24.19 -10.55
N PRO A 91 6.06 -25.07 -11.33
CA PRO A 91 4.63 -25.40 -11.16
C PRO A 91 4.34 -26.29 -9.95
N HIS A 92 5.35 -26.83 -9.29
CA HIS A 92 5.16 -27.70 -8.12
C HIS A 92 4.85 -26.86 -6.86
N ALA A 93 4.04 -27.44 -5.96
CA ALA A 93 3.79 -26.84 -4.66
C ALA A 93 5.11 -26.62 -3.90
N TRP A 94 5.27 -25.45 -3.34
CA TRP A 94 6.49 -25.12 -2.60
C TRP A 94 6.42 -25.81 -1.24
N GLN A 95 7.40 -26.64 -0.97
CA GLN A 95 7.56 -27.30 0.31
C GLN A 95 8.39 -26.42 1.24
N LEU A 96 7.74 -25.83 2.24
CA LEU A 96 8.41 -25.15 3.35
C LEU A 96 8.34 -26.08 4.57
N GLY A 97 9.32 -26.97 4.70
CA GLY A 97 9.27 -28.04 5.69
C GLY A 97 8.13 -29.03 5.41
N SER A 98 7.15 -29.15 6.30
CA SER A 98 5.96 -30.02 6.13
C SER A 98 4.76 -29.31 5.50
N ALA A 99 4.86 -28.00 5.21
CA ALA A 99 3.76 -27.22 4.64
C ALA A 99 3.90 -27.08 3.13
N GLU A 100 2.88 -27.51 2.39
CA GLU A 100 2.74 -27.25 0.95
C GLU A 100 2.07 -25.87 0.74
N LEU A 101 2.82 -24.92 0.17
CA LEU A 101 2.31 -23.61 -0.20
C LEU A 101 1.90 -23.62 -1.67
N ALA A 102 0.61 -23.65 -1.92
CA ALA A 102 0.09 -23.54 -3.28
C ALA A 102 0.46 -22.16 -3.89
N PRO A 103 1.01 -22.11 -5.12
CA PRO A 103 1.37 -20.85 -5.77
C PRO A 103 0.22 -19.85 -5.86
N GLU A 104 -1.02 -20.35 -5.91
CA GLU A 104 -2.23 -19.53 -5.92
C GLU A 104 -2.43 -18.74 -4.62
N VAL A 105 -2.15 -19.36 -3.46
CA VAL A 105 -2.22 -18.71 -2.15
C VAL A 105 -1.18 -17.61 -2.06
N LEU A 106 0.05 -17.89 -2.48
CA LEU A 106 1.12 -16.90 -2.51
C LEU A 106 0.77 -15.70 -3.40
N GLY A 107 0.16 -15.95 -4.57
CA GLY A 107 -0.33 -14.90 -5.47
C GLY A 107 -1.40 -14.02 -4.82
N VAL A 108 -2.33 -14.62 -4.08
CA VAL A 108 -3.35 -13.88 -3.32
C VAL A 108 -2.71 -13.05 -2.22
N VAL A 109 -1.81 -13.62 -1.43
CA VAL A 109 -1.12 -12.93 -0.34
C VAL A 109 -0.28 -11.76 -0.90
N ALA A 110 0.52 -11.99 -1.94
CA ALA A 110 1.30 -10.93 -2.58
C ALA A 110 0.42 -9.80 -3.13
N GLY A 111 -0.71 -10.15 -3.74
CA GLY A 111 -1.70 -9.17 -4.22
C GLY A 111 -2.33 -8.37 -3.08
N MET A 112 -2.62 -9.00 -1.94
CA MET A 112 -3.14 -8.32 -0.75
C MET A 112 -2.11 -7.36 -0.15
N ILE A 113 -0.86 -7.80 0.00
CA ILE A 113 0.24 -6.94 0.49
C ILE A 113 0.44 -5.74 -0.45
N CYS A 114 0.45 -5.97 -1.76
CA CYS A 114 0.53 -4.90 -2.75
C CYS A 114 -0.63 -3.90 -2.59
N SER A 115 -1.86 -4.39 -2.44
CA SER A 115 -3.05 -3.54 -2.29
C SER A 115 -3.00 -2.69 -1.02
N VAL A 116 -2.65 -3.29 0.12
CA VAL A 116 -2.47 -2.56 1.39
C VAL A 116 -1.31 -1.56 1.28
N GLY A 117 -0.23 -1.95 0.61
CA GLY A 117 0.92 -1.08 0.34
C GLY A 117 0.55 0.14 -0.49
N VAL A 118 -0.29 -0.01 -1.51
CA VAL A 118 -0.81 1.13 -2.31
C VAL A 118 -1.70 2.04 -1.48
N LEU A 119 -2.59 1.46 -0.66
CA LEU A 119 -3.41 2.24 0.26
C LEU A 119 -2.54 3.09 1.19
N TYR A 120 -1.51 2.48 1.78
CA TYR A 120 -0.54 3.14 2.64
C TYR A 120 0.27 4.21 1.90
N ALA A 121 0.81 3.89 0.71
CA ALA A 121 1.64 4.79 -0.08
C ALA A 121 0.96 6.13 -0.37
N VAL A 122 -0.27 6.08 -0.87
CA VAL A 122 -1.03 7.31 -1.18
C VAL A 122 -1.48 8.03 0.09
N SER A 123 -1.83 7.29 1.15
CA SER A 123 -2.14 7.90 2.44
C SER A 123 -0.95 8.69 3.00
N PHE A 124 0.26 8.14 2.86
CA PHE A 124 1.47 8.84 3.26
C PHE A 124 1.76 10.09 2.41
N GLU A 125 1.46 10.06 1.11
CA GLU A 125 1.58 11.23 0.25
C GLU A 125 0.60 12.35 0.63
N ILE A 126 -0.62 11.99 1.07
CA ILE A 126 -1.59 12.95 1.62
C ILE A 126 -1.01 13.61 2.88
N ASP A 127 -0.52 12.82 3.85
CA ASP A 127 0.10 13.34 5.08
C ASP A 127 1.27 14.29 4.74
N ARG A 128 2.12 13.89 3.81
CA ARG A 128 3.26 14.70 3.39
C ARG A 128 2.85 16.00 2.71
N TYR A 129 1.82 15.99 1.86
CA TYR A 129 1.29 17.20 1.23
C TYR A 129 0.81 18.19 2.29
N PHE A 130 0.01 17.74 3.25
CA PHE A 130 -0.50 18.62 4.30
C PHE A 130 0.56 19.03 5.34
N ALA A 131 1.68 18.30 5.44
CA ALA A 131 2.84 18.75 6.22
C ALA A 131 3.68 19.80 5.51
N SER A 132 3.51 20.01 4.19
CA SER A 132 4.25 20.99 3.39
C SER A 132 3.64 22.40 3.51
N PRO A 133 4.39 23.46 3.16
CA PRO A 133 3.86 24.84 3.15
C PRO A 133 2.62 25.02 2.27
N ALA A 134 2.53 24.26 1.16
CA ALA A 134 1.36 24.30 0.28
C ALA A 134 0.10 23.75 0.96
N GLY A 135 0.24 22.67 1.73
CA GLY A 135 -0.85 22.09 2.50
C GLY A 135 -1.25 22.94 3.71
N GLN A 136 -0.29 23.65 4.31
CA GLN A 136 -0.53 24.54 5.43
C GLN A 136 -1.28 25.84 5.02
N GLY A 137 -1.36 26.14 3.73
CA GLY A 137 -2.12 27.30 3.22
C GLY A 137 -3.64 27.13 3.23
N TRP A 138 -4.19 25.96 3.58
CA TRP A 138 -5.62 25.74 3.72
C TRP A 138 -6.15 26.39 5.00
N GLN A 139 -7.43 26.80 5.02
CA GLN A 139 -8.06 27.42 6.21
C GLN A 139 -8.04 26.49 7.42
N ASP A 140 -8.28 25.19 7.20
CA ASP A 140 -8.13 24.13 8.22
C ASP A 140 -7.39 22.93 7.58
N PRO A 141 -6.04 22.94 7.66
CA PRO A 141 -5.23 21.86 7.08
C PRO A 141 -5.51 20.49 7.72
N TYR A 142 -5.83 20.46 9.01
CA TYR A 142 -6.11 19.22 9.72
C TYR A 142 -7.39 18.56 9.21
N GLN A 143 -8.48 19.33 9.13
CA GLN A 143 -9.76 18.80 8.63
C GLN A 143 -9.67 18.42 7.15
N ALA A 144 -8.99 19.24 6.32
CA ALA A 144 -8.76 18.94 4.90
C ALA A 144 -7.97 17.64 4.72
N MET A 145 -6.92 17.40 5.51
CA MET A 145 -6.15 16.17 5.50
C MET A 145 -7.03 14.94 5.83
N HIS A 146 -7.81 15.03 6.91
CA HIS A 146 -8.69 13.93 7.31
C HIS A 146 -9.77 13.62 6.26
N THR A 147 -10.33 14.65 5.64
CA THR A 147 -11.28 14.49 4.53
C THR A 147 -10.60 13.83 3.32
N ALA A 148 -9.40 14.25 2.96
CA ALA A 148 -8.63 13.63 1.87
C ALA A 148 -8.36 12.14 2.11
N TYR A 149 -8.03 11.73 3.34
CA TYR A 149 -7.92 10.32 3.71
C TYR A 149 -9.23 9.56 3.49
N SER A 150 -10.36 10.11 3.97
CA SER A 150 -11.66 9.44 3.86
C SER A 150 -12.07 9.26 2.40
N VAL A 151 -11.87 10.28 1.56
CA VAL A 151 -12.11 10.21 0.12
C VAL A 151 -11.21 9.16 -0.54
N TRP A 152 -9.91 9.19 -0.24
CA TRP A 152 -8.96 8.22 -0.79
C TRP A 152 -9.33 6.77 -0.42
N TRP A 153 -9.61 6.50 0.85
CA TRP A 153 -9.96 5.17 1.31
C TRP A 153 -11.27 4.66 0.69
N ALA A 154 -12.26 5.54 0.54
CA ALA A 154 -13.52 5.21 -0.13
C ALA A 154 -13.32 4.88 -1.61
N VAL A 155 -12.53 5.68 -2.34
CA VAL A 155 -12.16 5.42 -3.74
C VAL A 155 -11.41 4.09 -3.86
N PHE A 156 -10.41 3.86 -3.01
CA PHE A 156 -9.66 2.61 -3.00
C PHE A 156 -10.56 1.40 -2.75
N ALA A 157 -11.43 1.47 -1.74
CA ALA A 157 -12.36 0.38 -1.43
C ALA A 157 -13.31 0.10 -2.60
N THR A 158 -13.82 1.14 -3.26
CA THR A 158 -14.69 1.01 -4.43
C THR A 158 -13.97 0.33 -5.60
N VAL A 159 -12.75 0.74 -5.90
CA VAL A 159 -11.92 0.14 -6.96
C VAL A 159 -11.61 -1.33 -6.64
N MET A 160 -11.22 -1.64 -5.40
CA MET A 160 -10.94 -3.01 -4.98
C MET A 160 -12.19 -3.89 -5.03
N MET A 161 -13.36 -3.35 -4.69
CA MET A 161 -14.64 -4.05 -4.83
C MET A 161 -14.94 -4.36 -6.30
N ALA A 162 -14.79 -3.38 -7.19
CA ALA A 162 -14.98 -3.56 -8.62
C ALA A 162 -14.03 -4.63 -9.20
N ILE A 163 -12.74 -4.57 -8.86
CA ILE A 163 -11.75 -5.59 -9.25
C ILE A 163 -12.18 -6.98 -8.73
N GLY A 164 -12.64 -7.05 -7.48
CA GLY A 164 -13.11 -8.30 -6.86
C GLY A 164 -14.32 -8.92 -7.57
N PHE A 165 -15.24 -8.10 -8.09
CA PHE A 165 -16.37 -8.57 -8.88
C PHE A 165 -15.95 -8.98 -10.30
N ILE A 166 -15.18 -8.14 -11.00
CA ILE A 166 -14.72 -8.41 -12.37
C ILE A 166 -13.87 -9.69 -12.42
N ARG A 167 -12.94 -9.83 -11.48
CA ARG A 167 -12.04 -10.98 -11.40
C ARG A 167 -12.64 -12.18 -10.68
N ARG A 168 -13.88 -12.08 -10.16
CA ARG A 168 -14.57 -13.09 -9.36
C ARG A 168 -13.74 -13.64 -8.20
N ARG A 169 -12.87 -12.80 -7.61
CA ARG A 169 -11.99 -13.16 -6.49
C ARG A 169 -12.55 -12.67 -5.16
N ARG A 170 -12.54 -13.54 -4.13
CA ARG A 170 -13.07 -13.20 -2.79
C ARG A 170 -12.16 -12.22 -2.03
N ALA A 171 -10.83 -12.40 -2.13
CA ALA A 171 -9.85 -11.62 -1.36
C ALA A 171 -9.96 -10.09 -1.55
N PRO A 172 -9.97 -9.51 -2.77
CA PRO A 172 -10.13 -8.07 -2.92
C PRO A 172 -11.50 -7.55 -2.44
N ARG A 173 -12.57 -8.37 -2.51
CA ARG A 173 -13.89 -7.99 -1.96
C ARG A 173 -13.87 -7.90 -0.43
N ILE A 174 -13.26 -8.87 0.24
CA ILE A 174 -13.12 -8.84 1.71
C ILE A 174 -12.27 -7.64 2.13
N LEU A 175 -11.14 -7.40 1.47
CA LEU A 175 -10.29 -6.25 1.75
C LEU A 175 -11.06 -4.93 1.58
N SER A 176 -11.82 -4.78 0.48
CA SER A 176 -12.60 -3.58 0.24
C SER A 176 -13.67 -3.35 1.30
N MET A 177 -14.34 -4.40 1.77
CA MET A 177 -15.34 -4.31 2.85
C MET A 177 -14.70 -3.86 4.16
N ILE A 178 -13.51 -4.39 4.50
CA ILE A 178 -12.77 -3.98 5.70
C ILE A 178 -12.36 -2.51 5.61
N VAL A 179 -11.80 -2.09 4.48
CA VAL A 179 -11.38 -0.68 4.27
C VAL A 179 -12.60 0.24 4.30
N PHE A 180 -13.71 -0.15 3.68
CA PHE A 180 -14.94 0.64 3.67
C PHE A 180 -15.54 0.78 5.08
N ALA A 181 -15.61 -0.30 5.84
CA ALA A 181 -16.06 -0.27 7.23
C ALA A 181 -15.15 0.62 8.10
N GLY A 182 -13.82 0.52 7.93
CA GLY A 182 -12.87 1.38 8.60
C GLY A 182 -13.03 2.86 8.21
N THR A 183 -13.32 3.14 6.94
CA THR A 183 -13.59 4.52 6.46
C THR A 183 -14.85 5.08 7.09
N LEU A 184 -15.94 4.30 7.13
CA LEU A 184 -17.17 4.70 7.79
C LEU A 184 -16.94 4.98 9.28
N ALA A 185 -16.28 4.05 9.98
CA ALA A 185 -15.96 4.25 11.39
C ALA A 185 -15.13 5.52 11.62
N LYS A 186 -14.10 5.76 10.76
CA LYS A 186 -13.30 6.99 10.82
C LYS A 186 -14.15 8.25 10.62
N VAL A 187 -15.00 8.27 9.59
CA VAL A 187 -15.87 9.42 9.29
C VAL A 187 -16.75 9.73 10.51
N PHE A 188 -17.41 8.73 11.10
CA PHE A 188 -18.29 8.95 12.24
C PHE A 188 -17.55 9.31 13.53
N LEU A 189 -16.39 8.71 13.78
CA LEU A 189 -15.67 8.90 15.04
C LEU A 189 -14.72 10.10 15.02
N VAL A 190 -14.16 10.45 13.87
CA VAL A 190 -13.10 11.46 13.74
C VAL A 190 -13.61 12.68 12.98
N ASP A 191 -14.09 12.49 11.76
CA ASP A 191 -14.40 13.60 10.87
C ASP A 191 -15.64 14.38 11.33
N MET A 192 -16.61 13.68 11.99
CA MET A 192 -17.82 14.29 12.53
C MET A 192 -17.66 14.81 13.98
N ARG A 193 -16.47 14.78 14.57
CA ARG A 193 -16.27 15.29 15.96
C ARG A 193 -16.59 16.77 16.10
N ASN A 194 -16.34 17.56 15.08
CA ASN A 194 -16.56 19.02 15.08
C ASN A 194 -17.94 19.42 14.53
N VAL A 195 -18.77 18.44 14.11
CA VAL A 195 -20.12 18.70 13.62
C VAL A 195 -21.09 18.70 14.81
N GLU A 196 -21.98 19.67 14.83
CA GLU A 196 -23.00 19.78 15.88
C GLU A 196 -23.78 18.48 16.06
N ALA A 197 -24.15 18.16 17.30
CA ALA A 197 -24.82 16.90 17.67
C ALA A 197 -26.05 16.61 16.81
N VAL A 198 -26.77 17.62 16.35
CA VAL A 198 -27.96 17.52 15.51
C VAL A 198 -27.64 16.88 14.16
N TYR A 199 -26.56 17.29 13.48
CA TYR A 199 -26.17 16.70 12.19
C TYR A 199 -25.69 15.26 12.34
N ARG A 200 -25.07 14.93 13.47
CA ARG A 200 -24.66 13.58 13.78
C ARG A 200 -25.86 12.65 13.96
N ILE A 201 -26.90 13.10 14.69
CA ILE A 201 -28.14 12.35 14.89
C ILE A 201 -28.85 12.15 13.54
N LEU A 202 -29.00 13.22 12.74
CA LEU A 202 -29.59 13.15 11.41
C LEU A 202 -28.89 12.15 10.48
N SER A 203 -27.55 12.14 10.49
CA SER A 203 -26.76 11.19 9.69
C SER A 203 -27.01 9.74 10.13
N PHE A 204 -27.13 9.48 11.42
CA PHE A 204 -27.50 8.14 11.93
C PHE A 204 -28.91 7.75 11.54
N MET A 205 -29.87 8.68 11.59
CA MET A 205 -31.26 8.41 11.19
C MET A 205 -31.41 8.15 9.68
N CYS A 206 -30.57 8.74 8.84
CA CYS A 206 -30.57 8.49 7.39
C CYS A 206 -29.89 7.17 6.99
N LEU A 207 -29.03 6.63 7.83
CA LEU A 207 -28.29 5.39 7.57
C LEU A 207 -28.95 4.13 8.17
N GLY A 208 -29.81 4.27 9.16
CA GLY A 208 -30.54 3.19 9.85
C GLY A 208 -31.96 3.10 9.43
#